data_ee50b13e208548aedc2e3f19fa1b583a
#
_entry.id   ee50b13e208548aedc2e3f19fa1b583a
#
_cell.length_a   1.000
_cell.length_b   1.000
_cell.length_c   1.000
_cell.angle_alpha   90.00
_cell.angle_beta   90.00
_cell.angle_gamma   90.00
#
_symmetry.space_group_name_H-M   'P 1'
#
loop_
_entity.id
_entity.type
_entity.pdbx_description
1 polymer ?
#
loop_
_entity_poly.entity_id
_entity_poly.type
_entity_poly.pdbx_seq_one_letter_code
_entity_poly.pdbx_strand_id
1 'polypeptide(L)'
;MVIKMRAQIKLREKPDKPWSLDEISQFLSQQGIRPSFHRLKIFEYLINERTHPTADEIYEVLRKDIPAISRATVYNTLRLFLEKKIIQPVNLEKNEARYDATLTWHGHFKCLGCGQVYDVGIESLKLSGLDNYQVLEKHLDLKGLCPSCRERNKFKEQEGING
;
A
#
# COMPACT_ATOMS: atom_id res chain seq x y z
N MET A 1 -4.85 -21.07 23.72
CA MET A 1 -3.65 -21.28 22.88
C MET A 1 -3.16 -19.90 22.43
N VAL A 2 -2.18 -19.35 23.12
CA VAL A 2 -1.65 -18.00 22.83
C VAL A 2 -0.68 -18.16 21.67
N ILE A 3 -1.06 -17.65 20.50
CA ILE A 3 -0.15 -17.53 19.37
C ILE A 3 0.90 -16.47 19.77
N LYS A 4 2.12 -16.90 20.04
CA LYS A 4 3.28 -16.00 20.18
C LYS A 4 3.39 -15.17 18.92
N MET A 5 2.94 -13.93 18.98
CA MET A 5 3.22 -12.91 17.97
C MET A 5 4.74 -12.72 17.93
N ARG A 6 5.38 -13.28 16.90
CA ARG A 6 6.76 -12.95 16.55
C ARG A 6 6.85 -11.43 16.39
N ALA A 7 7.96 -10.88 16.85
CA ALA A 7 8.23 -9.45 16.89
C ALA A 7 7.70 -8.73 15.65
N GLN A 8 6.60 -8.00 15.83
CA GLN A 8 6.07 -7.11 14.80
C GLN A 8 7.02 -5.93 14.74
N ILE A 9 7.85 -5.90 13.72
CA ILE A 9 8.51 -4.66 13.32
C ILE A 9 7.37 -3.69 13.03
N LYS A 10 7.34 -2.58 13.76
CA LYS A 10 6.30 -1.55 13.64
C LYS A 10 6.41 -0.86 12.26
N LEU A 11 5.79 -1.43 11.24
CA LEU A 11 5.51 -0.71 9.98
C LEU A 11 4.36 0.30 10.17
N ARG A 12 4.30 0.96 11.34
CA ARG A 12 3.17 1.78 11.77
C ARG A 12 3.15 3.18 11.22
N GLU A 13 4.33 3.71 10.88
CA GLU A 13 4.51 5.09 10.43
C GLU A 13 5.59 5.08 9.36
N LYS A 14 5.61 6.11 8.51
CA LYS A 14 6.77 6.31 7.63
C LYS A 14 7.98 6.35 8.55
N PRO A 15 8.94 5.44 8.42
CA PRO A 15 10.09 5.44 9.31
C PRO A 15 10.78 6.80 9.19
N ASP A 16 11.18 7.39 10.31
CA ASP A 16 11.92 8.65 10.34
C ASP A 16 13.16 8.62 9.43
N LYS A 17 13.63 7.42 9.16
CA LYS A 17 14.73 7.13 8.25
C LYS A 17 14.36 5.97 7.34
N PRO A 18 14.62 6.08 6.01
CA PRO A 18 14.45 4.95 5.08
C PRO A 18 15.23 3.72 5.56
N TRP A 19 14.63 2.54 5.41
CA TRP A 19 15.31 1.29 5.70
C TRP A 19 16.50 1.09 4.75
N SER A 20 17.61 0.69 5.30
CA SER A 20 18.76 0.25 4.52
C SER A 20 18.49 -1.10 3.85
N LEU A 21 19.22 -1.40 2.77
CA LEU A 21 19.10 -2.71 2.11
C LEU A 21 19.45 -3.88 3.04
N ASP A 22 20.34 -3.66 4.02
CA ASP A 22 20.69 -4.68 5.02
C ASP A 22 19.53 -4.97 5.97
N GLU A 23 18.84 -3.93 6.44
CA GLU A 23 17.64 -4.08 7.28
C GLU A 23 16.52 -4.80 6.50
N ILE A 24 16.30 -4.45 5.24
CA ILE A 24 15.34 -5.12 4.36
C ILE A 24 15.76 -6.59 4.15
N SER A 25 17.04 -6.86 3.92
CA SER A 25 17.55 -8.21 3.73
C SER A 25 17.31 -9.09 4.95
N GLN A 26 17.59 -8.57 6.14
CA GLN A 26 17.33 -9.26 7.40
C GLN A 26 15.84 -9.51 7.61
N PHE A 27 15.00 -8.50 7.36
CA PHE A 27 13.55 -8.63 7.46
C PHE A 27 13.01 -9.72 6.51
N LEU A 28 13.37 -9.69 5.23
CA LEU A 28 12.92 -10.70 4.26
C LEU A 28 13.35 -12.11 4.69
N SER A 29 14.60 -12.26 5.16
CA SER A 29 15.12 -13.55 5.65
C SER A 29 14.31 -14.07 6.85
N GLN A 30 13.95 -13.21 7.80
CA GLN A 30 13.09 -13.54 8.95
C GLN A 30 11.69 -13.98 8.54
N GLN A 31 11.17 -13.48 7.41
CA GLN A 31 9.89 -13.90 6.84
C GLN A 31 10.01 -15.18 5.97
N GLY A 32 11.20 -15.80 5.93
CA GLY A 32 11.45 -16.99 5.13
C GLY A 32 11.50 -16.71 3.63
N ILE A 33 11.88 -15.49 3.26
CA ILE A 33 12.11 -15.07 1.88
C ILE A 33 13.61 -14.94 1.66
N ARG A 34 14.17 -15.74 0.73
CA ARG A 34 15.57 -15.59 0.33
C ARG A 34 15.77 -14.21 -0.32
N PRO A 35 16.62 -13.34 0.24
CA PRO A 35 16.91 -12.04 -0.35
C PRO A 35 17.53 -12.18 -1.74
N SER A 36 17.13 -11.30 -2.64
CA SER A 36 17.80 -11.07 -3.92
C SER A 36 17.72 -9.58 -4.24
N PHE A 37 18.61 -9.08 -5.07
CA PHE A 37 18.66 -7.66 -5.40
C PHE A 37 17.29 -7.11 -5.84
N HIS A 38 16.59 -7.81 -6.74
CA HIS A 38 15.26 -7.38 -7.20
C HIS A 38 14.23 -7.37 -6.06
N ARG A 39 14.22 -8.38 -5.18
CA ARG A 39 13.29 -8.43 -4.04
C ARG A 39 13.54 -7.30 -3.05
N LEU A 40 14.82 -7.00 -2.77
CA LEU A 40 15.20 -5.88 -1.92
C LEU A 40 14.69 -4.56 -2.50
N LYS A 41 14.93 -4.30 -3.79
CA LYS A 41 14.54 -3.05 -4.44
C LYS A 41 13.04 -2.89 -4.58
N ILE A 42 12.29 -3.97 -4.85
CA ILE A 42 10.83 -3.94 -4.89
C ILE A 42 10.25 -3.65 -3.49
N PHE A 43 10.79 -4.30 -2.45
CA PHE A 43 10.32 -4.06 -1.09
C PHE A 43 10.71 -2.67 -0.59
N GLU A 44 11.93 -2.21 -0.86
CA GLU A 44 12.41 -0.85 -0.57
C GLU A 44 11.45 0.20 -1.16
N TYR A 45 11.06 0.04 -2.43
CA TYR A 45 10.12 0.94 -3.08
C TYR A 45 8.77 0.97 -2.35
N LEU A 46 8.20 -0.19 -2.03
CA LEU A 46 6.89 -0.27 -1.37
C LEU A 46 6.88 0.38 0.01
N ILE A 47 7.93 0.19 0.83
CA ILE A 47 7.96 0.73 2.19
C ILE A 47 8.28 2.23 2.26
N ASN A 48 9.01 2.76 1.26
CA ASN A 48 9.44 4.15 1.25
C ASN A 48 8.42 5.06 0.56
N GLU A 49 7.85 4.64 -0.57
CA GLU A 49 6.97 5.52 -1.37
C GLU A 49 5.53 5.56 -0.86
N ARG A 50 5.01 4.46 -0.33
CA ARG A 50 3.64 4.35 0.22
C ARG A 50 2.55 4.97 -0.66
N THR A 51 2.73 4.85 -1.96
CA THR A 51 1.80 5.39 -2.98
C THR A 51 0.74 4.38 -3.39
N HIS A 52 0.74 3.21 -2.78
CA HIS A 52 -0.10 2.06 -3.18
C HIS A 52 0.04 1.76 -4.67
N PRO A 53 1.27 1.49 -5.14
CA PRO A 53 1.52 1.33 -6.56
C PRO A 53 0.92 0.03 -7.10
N THR A 54 0.62 0.03 -8.40
CA THR A 54 0.37 -1.19 -9.16
C THR A 54 1.68 -1.91 -9.47
N ALA A 55 1.61 -3.17 -9.91
CA ALA A 55 2.80 -3.89 -10.35
C ALA A 55 3.49 -3.21 -11.55
N ASP A 56 2.70 -2.63 -12.45
CA ASP A 56 3.24 -1.91 -13.61
C ASP A 56 3.90 -0.58 -13.22
N GLU A 57 3.34 0.17 -12.28
CA GLU A 57 3.98 1.37 -11.75
C GLU A 57 5.33 1.04 -11.09
N ILE A 58 5.40 -0.03 -10.30
CA ILE A 58 6.67 -0.51 -9.70
C ILE A 58 7.68 -0.86 -10.80
N TYR A 59 7.26 -1.60 -11.81
CA TYR A 59 8.12 -1.96 -12.94
C TYR A 59 8.64 -0.72 -13.66
N GLU A 60 7.76 0.23 -14.02
CA GLU A 60 8.15 1.44 -14.78
C GLU A 60 9.12 2.34 -13.99
N VAL A 61 9.03 2.37 -12.68
CA VAL A 61 9.98 3.09 -11.84
C VAL A 61 11.31 2.35 -11.77
N LEU A 62 11.28 1.06 -11.37
CA LEU A 62 12.51 0.32 -11.10
C LEU A 62 13.34 0.00 -12.35
N ARG A 63 12.73 -0.13 -13.53
CA ARG A 63 13.47 -0.40 -14.78
C ARG A 63 14.43 0.72 -15.18
N LYS A 64 14.25 1.93 -14.65
CA LYS A 64 15.14 3.07 -14.92
C LYS A 64 16.52 2.84 -14.33
N ASP A 65 16.57 2.25 -13.13
CA ASP A 65 17.81 1.99 -12.39
C ASP A 65 18.28 0.53 -12.52
N ILE A 66 17.35 -0.37 -12.88
CA ILE A 66 17.59 -1.81 -13.02
C ILE A 66 17.09 -2.27 -14.41
N PRO A 67 17.85 -2.02 -15.50
CA PRO A 67 17.40 -2.37 -16.85
C PRO A 67 17.09 -3.87 -17.05
N ALA A 68 17.71 -4.74 -16.26
CA ALA A 68 17.52 -6.19 -16.31
C ALA A 68 16.26 -6.68 -15.59
N ILE A 69 15.50 -5.80 -14.89
CA ILE A 69 14.26 -6.22 -14.24
C ILE A 69 13.19 -6.49 -15.29
N SER A 70 12.43 -7.57 -15.12
CA SER A 70 11.28 -7.89 -15.98
C SER A 70 9.96 -7.69 -15.23
N ARG A 71 8.87 -7.47 -15.99
CA ARG A 71 7.50 -7.46 -15.43
C ARG A 71 7.22 -8.75 -14.67
N ALA A 72 7.59 -9.90 -15.23
CA ALA A 72 7.42 -11.21 -14.57
C ALA A 72 8.14 -11.27 -13.22
N THR A 73 9.34 -10.69 -13.11
CA THR A 73 10.08 -10.61 -11.84
C THR A 73 9.31 -9.81 -10.80
N VAL A 74 8.74 -8.67 -11.18
CA VAL A 74 7.93 -7.83 -10.28
C VAL A 74 6.69 -8.59 -9.81
N TYR A 75 5.88 -9.12 -10.74
CA TYR A 75 4.66 -9.87 -10.43
C TYR A 75 4.92 -11.09 -9.54
N ASN A 76 5.94 -11.89 -9.84
CA ASN A 76 6.30 -13.07 -9.04
C ASN A 76 6.77 -12.68 -7.64
N THR A 77 7.49 -11.56 -7.52
CA THR A 77 7.95 -11.07 -6.22
C THR A 77 6.78 -10.56 -5.38
N LEU A 78 5.87 -9.78 -5.96
CA LEU A 78 4.67 -9.29 -5.28
C LEU A 78 3.78 -10.45 -4.82
N ARG A 79 3.58 -11.47 -5.67
CA ARG A 79 2.85 -12.69 -5.29
C ARG A 79 3.49 -13.37 -4.08
N LEU A 80 4.81 -13.55 -4.08
CA LEU A 80 5.54 -14.11 -2.95
C LEU A 80 5.36 -13.27 -1.68
N PHE A 81 5.39 -11.94 -1.78
CA PHE A 81 5.21 -11.05 -0.65
C PHE A 81 3.78 -11.12 -0.08
N LEU A 82 2.76 -11.26 -0.94
CA LEU A 82 1.37 -11.51 -0.53
C LEU A 82 1.22 -12.86 0.19
N GLU A 83 1.78 -13.94 -0.38
CA GLU A 83 1.77 -15.29 0.24
C GLU A 83 2.44 -15.27 1.63
N LYS A 84 3.50 -14.49 1.79
CA LYS A 84 4.19 -14.30 3.07
C LYS A 84 3.54 -13.25 3.98
N LYS A 85 2.48 -12.60 3.52
CA LYS A 85 1.73 -11.57 4.26
C LYS A 85 2.61 -10.42 4.76
N ILE A 86 3.62 -10.04 3.98
CA ILE A 86 4.46 -8.86 4.25
C ILE A 86 3.99 -7.62 3.49
N ILE A 87 3.07 -7.80 2.58
CA ILE A 87 2.28 -6.76 1.92
C ILE A 87 0.83 -7.20 1.85
N GLN A 88 -0.08 -6.26 1.58
CA GLN A 88 -1.49 -6.54 1.37
C GLN A 88 -1.99 -5.92 0.05
N PRO A 89 -3.03 -6.51 -0.59
CA PRO A 89 -3.64 -5.90 -1.75
C PRO A 89 -4.59 -4.78 -1.32
N VAL A 90 -4.65 -3.71 -2.09
CA VAL A 90 -5.62 -2.61 -1.96
C VAL A 90 -6.52 -2.62 -3.19
N ASN A 91 -7.74 -3.09 -3.02
CA ASN A 91 -8.71 -3.34 -4.09
C ASN A 91 -9.74 -2.21 -4.18
N LEU A 92 -9.32 -1.00 -4.49
CA LEU A 92 -10.21 0.16 -4.64
C LEU A 92 -10.94 0.19 -6.00
N GLU A 93 -10.47 -0.58 -6.96
CA GLU A 93 -11.04 -0.73 -8.31
C GLU A 93 -11.13 -2.21 -8.71
N LYS A 94 -12.12 -2.53 -9.55
CA LYS A 94 -12.40 -3.93 -9.93
C LYS A 94 -11.27 -4.59 -10.74
N ASN A 95 -10.46 -3.80 -11.45
CA ASN A 95 -9.52 -4.32 -12.45
C ASN A 95 -8.05 -3.95 -12.17
N GLU A 96 -7.75 -3.35 -11.02
CA GLU A 96 -6.40 -2.89 -10.72
C GLU A 96 -6.03 -3.23 -9.27
N ALA A 97 -5.12 -4.17 -9.10
CA ALA A 97 -4.53 -4.49 -7.81
C ALA A 97 -3.41 -3.51 -7.49
N ARG A 98 -3.55 -2.80 -6.37
CA ARG A 98 -2.49 -1.99 -5.77
C ARG A 98 -1.91 -2.71 -4.57
N TYR A 99 -0.71 -2.34 -4.17
CA TYR A 99 0.02 -3.04 -3.11
C TYR A 99 0.41 -2.07 -2.00
N ASP A 100 0.25 -2.54 -0.76
CA ASP A 100 0.58 -1.79 0.43
C ASP A 100 1.45 -2.64 1.37
N ALA A 101 2.51 -2.04 1.89
CA ALA A 101 3.41 -2.64 2.87
C ALA A 101 3.02 -2.28 4.32
N THR A 102 2.00 -1.46 4.54
CA THR A 102 1.49 -1.09 5.87
C THR A 102 0.56 -2.18 6.38
N LEU A 103 1.01 -3.01 7.31
CA LEU A 103 0.25 -4.16 7.80
C LEU A 103 -0.66 -3.85 8.99
N THR A 104 -0.59 -2.64 9.56
CA THR A 104 -1.54 -2.21 10.59
C THR A 104 -2.87 -1.86 9.95
N TRP A 105 -3.97 -2.20 10.61
CA TRP A 105 -5.29 -1.87 10.11
C TRP A 105 -5.47 -0.35 9.98
N HIS A 106 -5.79 0.09 8.79
CA HIS A 106 -6.05 1.48 8.41
C HIS A 106 -7.07 1.49 7.27
N GLY A 107 -7.62 2.65 6.97
CA GLY A 107 -8.47 2.87 5.80
C GLY A 107 -7.69 3.41 4.62
N HIS A 108 -8.32 3.38 3.45
CA HIS A 108 -7.78 4.00 2.24
C HIS A 108 -8.76 5.05 1.73
N PHE A 109 -8.21 6.16 1.25
CA PHE A 109 -8.99 7.19 0.55
C PHE A 109 -8.49 7.30 -0.88
N LYS A 110 -9.39 7.08 -1.85
CA LYS A 110 -9.10 7.29 -3.27
C LYS A 110 -9.62 8.64 -3.74
N CYS A 111 -8.75 9.47 -4.29
CA CYS A 111 -9.14 10.71 -4.95
C CYS A 111 -9.67 10.41 -6.36
N LEU A 112 -10.92 10.78 -6.62
CA LEU A 112 -11.57 10.63 -7.93
C LEU A 112 -11.04 11.65 -8.97
N GLY A 113 -10.38 12.72 -8.50
CA GLY A 113 -9.85 13.76 -9.38
C GLY A 113 -8.45 13.48 -9.93
N CYS A 114 -7.55 12.91 -9.12
CA CYS A 114 -6.17 12.62 -9.53
C CYS A 114 -5.80 11.14 -9.46
N GLY A 115 -6.72 10.26 -9.00
CA GLY A 115 -6.49 8.82 -8.90
C GLY A 115 -5.59 8.39 -7.73
N GLN A 116 -5.00 9.31 -6.98
CA GLN A 116 -4.11 8.97 -5.87
C GLN A 116 -4.84 8.30 -4.72
N VAL A 117 -4.15 7.37 -4.06
CA VAL A 117 -4.61 6.67 -2.86
C VAL A 117 -3.80 7.14 -1.66
N TYR A 118 -4.49 7.35 -0.55
CA TYR A 118 -3.94 7.84 0.71
C TYR A 118 -4.35 6.92 1.86
N ASP A 119 -3.44 6.71 2.81
CA ASP A 119 -3.76 6.03 4.07
C ASP A 119 -4.64 6.94 4.95
N VAL A 120 -5.64 6.33 5.58
CA VAL A 120 -6.52 6.99 6.55
C VAL A 120 -6.37 6.30 7.90
N GLY A 121 -5.86 7.03 8.88
CA GLY A 121 -5.78 6.55 10.26
C GLY A 121 -7.17 6.31 10.84
N ILE A 122 -7.34 5.22 11.58
CA ILE A 122 -8.59 4.87 12.26
C ILE A 122 -8.33 4.87 13.74
N GLU A 123 -8.78 5.90 14.45
CA GLU A 123 -8.64 6.01 15.90
C GLU A 123 -9.65 5.14 16.63
N SER A 124 -10.91 5.16 16.18
CA SER A 124 -11.97 4.31 16.71
C SER A 124 -13.02 4.00 15.66
N LEU A 125 -13.53 2.77 15.65
CA LEU A 125 -14.67 2.37 14.84
C LEU A 125 -15.63 1.56 15.72
N LYS A 126 -16.85 2.07 15.89
CA LYS A 126 -17.93 1.35 16.59
C LYS A 126 -18.85 0.73 15.54
N LEU A 127 -18.96 -0.59 15.57
CA LEU A 127 -19.90 -1.36 14.75
C LEU A 127 -20.97 -1.95 15.64
N SER A 128 -22.19 -2.04 15.19
CA SER A 128 -23.33 -2.66 15.87
C SER A 128 -23.96 -3.73 14.99
N GLY A 129 -24.69 -4.65 15.61
CA GLY A 129 -25.42 -5.71 14.88
C GLY A 129 -24.55 -6.89 14.42
N LEU A 130 -23.35 -7.05 14.99
CA LEU A 130 -22.40 -8.14 14.65
C LEU A 130 -22.23 -9.18 15.77
N ASP A 131 -23.13 -9.20 16.76
CA ASP A 131 -22.95 -9.99 17.99
C ASP A 131 -22.80 -11.51 17.74
N ASN A 132 -23.37 -12.04 16.66
CA ASN A 132 -23.30 -13.45 16.29
C ASN A 132 -22.55 -13.70 14.97
N TYR A 133 -21.80 -12.72 14.47
CA TYR A 133 -21.05 -12.84 13.21
C TYR A 133 -19.57 -13.07 13.46
N GLN A 134 -18.97 -13.96 12.68
CA GLN A 134 -17.52 -14.09 12.60
C GLN A 134 -17.00 -13.18 11.48
N VAL A 135 -16.43 -12.03 11.84
CA VAL A 135 -15.83 -11.12 10.85
C VAL A 135 -14.45 -11.66 10.46
N LEU A 136 -14.27 -12.01 9.20
CA LEU A 136 -13.01 -12.52 8.66
C LEU A 136 -12.12 -11.42 8.10
N GLU A 137 -12.72 -10.41 7.48
CA GLU A 137 -11.98 -9.30 6.86
C GLU A 137 -12.67 -7.95 7.17
N LYS A 138 -11.87 -6.90 7.19
CA LYS A 138 -12.33 -5.53 7.43
C LYS A 138 -11.63 -4.60 6.45
N HIS A 139 -12.40 -3.87 5.66
CA HIS A 139 -11.90 -2.84 4.76
C HIS A 139 -12.64 -1.53 5.03
N LEU A 140 -11.90 -0.42 5.03
CA LEU A 140 -12.47 0.93 5.07
C LEU A 140 -11.97 1.69 3.85
N ASP A 141 -12.81 1.80 2.86
CA ASP A 141 -12.51 2.45 1.59
C ASP A 141 -13.37 3.69 1.41
N LEU A 142 -12.72 4.84 1.28
CA LEU A 142 -13.33 6.14 1.08
C LEU A 142 -13.00 6.64 -0.33
N LYS A 143 -13.96 7.29 -0.98
CA LYS A 143 -13.77 7.92 -2.30
C LYS A 143 -14.26 9.36 -2.26
N GLY A 144 -13.53 10.27 -2.92
CA GLY A 144 -13.87 11.68 -2.95
C GLY A 144 -12.82 12.50 -3.67
N LEU A 145 -12.63 13.75 -3.28
CA LEU A 145 -11.61 14.63 -3.82
C LEU A 145 -10.59 14.98 -2.73
N CYS A 146 -9.30 14.84 -3.03
CA CYS A 146 -8.25 15.33 -2.16
C CYS A 146 -8.28 16.88 -2.08
N PRO A 147 -7.63 17.51 -1.09
CA PRO A 147 -7.64 18.97 -0.93
C PRO A 147 -7.31 19.72 -2.22
N SER A 148 -6.23 19.35 -2.89
CA SER A 148 -5.79 20.01 -4.15
C SER A 148 -6.80 19.84 -5.30
N CYS A 149 -7.46 18.68 -5.41
CA CYS A 149 -8.48 18.46 -6.44
C CYS A 149 -9.79 19.17 -6.10
N ARG A 150 -10.13 19.25 -4.82
CA ARG A 150 -11.31 20.00 -4.36
C ARG A 150 -11.16 21.50 -4.64
N GLU A 151 -9.98 22.06 -4.41
CA GLU A 151 -9.71 23.46 -4.74
C GLU A 151 -9.81 23.72 -6.23
N ARG A 152 -9.17 22.90 -7.07
CA ARG A 152 -9.28 23.01 -8.54
C ARG A 152 -10.70 22.93 -9.06
N ASN A 153 -11.56 22.11 -8.47
CA ASN A 153 -12.99 22.05 -8.84
C ASN A 153 -13.75 23.31 -8.47
N LYS A 154 -13.47 23.93 -7.32
CA LYS A 154 -14.08 25.21 -6.93
C LYS A 154 -13.79 26.33 -7.94
N PHE A 155 -12.57 26.38 -8.48
CA PHE A 155 -12.22 27.36 -9.52
C PHE A 155 -13.02 27.13 -10.82
N LYS A 156 -13.21 25.88 -11.24
CA LYS A 156 -14.00 25.55 -12.44
C LYS A 156 -15.49 25.90 -12.30
N GLU A 157 -16.05 25.70 -11.11
CA GLU A 157 -17.45 26.09 -10.83
C GLU A 157 -17.64 27.62 -10.82
N GLN A 158 -16.64 28.37 -10.37
CA GLN A 158 -16.66 29.84 -10.39
C GLN A 158 -16.46 30.43 -11.80
N GLU A 159 -15.65 29.80 -12.65
CA GLU A 159 -15.47 30.20 -14.04
C GLU A 159 -16.68 29.84 -14.93
N GLY A 160 -17.43 28.76 -14.58
CA GLY A 160 -18.62 28.32 -15.32
C GLY A 160 -19.89 29.15 -15.06
N ILE A 161 -19.89 30.06 -14.08
CA ILE A 161 -21.04 30.92 -13.75
C ILE A 161 -21.01 32.28 -14.53
N ASN A 162 -19.91 32.56 -15.23
CA ASN A 162 -19.73 33.81 -16.01
C ASN A 162 -19.78 33.61 -17.54
N GLY A 163 -20.51 32.58 -18.02
CA GLY A 163 -20.72 32.32 -19.43
C GLY A 163 -22.20 32.34 -19.80
#